data_b4e0926a38b3ee5fd7d7c083223b90d2
#
_entry.id   b4e0926a38b3ee5fd7d7c083223b90d2
#
_cell.length_a   1.000
_cell.length_b   1.000
_cell.length_c   1.000
_cell.angle_alpha   90.00
_cell.angle_beta   90.00
_cell.angle_gamma   90.00
#
_symmetry.space_group_name_H-M   'P 1'
#
loop_
_entity.id
_entity.type
_entity.pdbx_description
1 polymer ?
#
loop_
_entity_poly.entity_id
_entity_poly.type
_entity_poly.pdbx_seq_one_letter_code
_entity_poly.pdbx_strand_id
1 'polypeptide(L)'
;EHHRIVFNGNGYSDEWVAEAERRGLPNIRSMVDAIPALNTEKSVKLFEKFKVFTKAELDSRVEIEYETYSKEINIEARAAIDIATKQIIPAVIKYTTVLAESITSVKAACGADVSAQTEILTQVSSLLADSKKALAKLQEVTEKAAEMEEGRDQAVYYRDEVKTAMDELRAPIDKLEMLVDKSMWPMPSYGDLLFEV
;
A
#
# COMPACT_ATOMS: atom_id res chain seq x y z
N GLU A 1 -21.59 33.29 -9.84
CA GLU A 1 -20.36 33.19 -10.66
C GLU A 1 -19.53 31.92 -10.35
N HIS A 2 -19.51 31.45 -9.09
CA HIS A 2 -18.64 30.37 -8.67
C HIS A 2 -19.35 29.06 -8.35
N HIS A 3 -20.58 28.88 -8.80
CA HIS A 3 -21.38 27.66 -8.60
C HIS A 3 -20.68 26.36 -9.07
N ARG A 4 -19.75 26.49 -10.01
CA ARG A 4 -19.04 25.34 -10.57
C ARG A 4 -18.20 24.59 -9.52
N ILE A 5 -17.69 25.29 -8.52
CA ILE A 5 -16.84 24.72 -7.47
C ILE A 5 -17.56 24.49 -6.14
N VAL A 6 -18.83 24.94 -6.02
CA VAL A 6 -19.62 24.76 -4.80
C VAL A 6 -20.47 23.50 -4.91
N PHE A 7 -20.36 22.61 -3.95
CA PHE A 7 -21.14 21.39 -3.85
C PHE A 7 -21.70 21.25 -2.43
N ASN A 8 -23.03 21.14 -2.32
CA ASN A 8 -23.75 20.97 -1.07
C ASN A 8 -24.05 19.47 -0.86
N GLY A 9 -23.05 18.70 -0.48
CA GLY A 9 -23.17 17.25 -0.28
C GLY A 9 -21.88 16.66 0.30
N ASN A 10 -21.78 15.33 0.28
CA ASN A 10 -20.57 14.63 0.71
C ASN A 10 -19.50 14.73 -0.39
N GLY A 11 -18.48 15.57 -0.16
CA GLY A 11 -17.35 15.75 -1.08
C GLY A 11 -16.43 14.52 -1.23
N TYR A 12 -16.66 13.46 -0.46
CA TYR A 12 -15.92 12.19 -0.55
C TYR A 12 -16.70 11.10 -1.29
N SER A 13 -17.91 11.38 -1.76
CA SER A 13 -18.74 10.40 -2.45
C SER A 13 -18.43 10.29 -3.93
N ASP A 14 -18.72 9.12 -4.53
CA ASP A 14 -18.60 8.90 -5.97
C ASP A 14 -19.54 9.81 -6.77
N GLU A 15 -20.67 10.23 -6.19
CA GLU A 15 -21.60 11.20 -6.77
C GLU A 15 -20.92 12.55 -6.99
N TRP A 16 -20.08 13.00 -6.01
CA TRP A 16 -19.31 14.22 -6.19
C TRP A 16 -18.25 14.07 -7.27
N VAL A 17 -17.55 12.92 -7.34
CA VAL A 17 -16.56 12.68 -8.40
C VAL A 17 -17.18 12.81 -9.78
N ALA A 18 -18.33 12.16 -10.01
CA ALA A 18 -19.06 12.24 -11.28
C ALA A 18 -19.57 13.66 -11.59
N GLU A 19 -20.08 14.36 -10.58
CA GLU A 19 -20.55 15.74 -10.73
C GLU A 19 -19.40 16.73 -10.98
N ALA A 20 -18.25 16.54 -10.33
CA ALA A 20 -17.05 17.35 -10.55
C ALA A 20 -16.54 17.20 -11.98
N GLU A 21 -16.49 15.97 -12.50
CA GLU A 21 -16.13 15.70 -13.89
C GLU A 21 -17.11 16.36 -14.86
N ARG A 22 -18.43 16.24 -14.63
CA ARG A 22 -19.46 16.92 -15.43
C ARG A 22 -19.30 18.45 -15.45
N ARG A 23 -18.79 19.03 -14.35
CA ARG A 23 -18.51 20.47 -14.24
C ARG A 23 -17.15 20.86 -14.84
N GLY A 24 -16.38 19.90 -15.36
CA GLY A 24 -15.03 20.11 -15.90
C GLY A 24 -14.01 20.47 -14.83
N LEU A 25 -14.17 19.96 -13.61
CA LEU A 25 -13.18 20.04 -12.55
C LEU A 25 -12.25 18.81 -12.64
N PRO A 26 -10.93 18.98 -12.52
CA PRO A 26 -10.00 17.87 -12.51
C PRO A 26 -10.16 17.04 -11.23
N ASN A 27 -10.02 15.73 -11.33
CA ASN A 27 -9.94 14.81 -10.21
C ASN A 27 -8.57 14.13 -10.20
N ILE A 28 -7.58 14.81 -9.63
CA ILE A 28 -6.20 14.33 -9.56
C ILE A 28 -6.04 13.53 -8.26
N ARG A 29 -5.88 12.22 -8.38
CA ARG A 29 -5.85 11.29 -7.24
C ARG A 29 -4.43 10.90 -6.81
N SER A 30 -3.42 11.26 -7.60
CA SER A 30 -2.03 10.88 -7.36
C SER A 30 -1.13 12.09 -7.39
N MET A 31 -0.13 12.10 -6.51
CA MET A 31 0.95 13.10 -6.53
C MET A 31 1.65 13.11 -7.89
N VAL A 32 1.92 11.95 -8.48
CA VAL A 32 2.56 11.81 -9.80
C VAL A 32 1.79 12.54 -10.90
N ASP A 33 0.44 12.54 -10.83
CA ASP A 33 -0.41 13.24 -11.80
C ASP A 33 -0.55 14.74 -11.46
N ALA A 34 -0.31 15.14 -10.23
CA ALA A 34 -0.36 16.53 -9.79
C ALA A 34 0.92 17.32 -10.15
N ILE A 35 2.08 16.67 -10.07
CA ILE A 35 3.39 17.30 -10.29
C ILE A 35 3.47 18.09 -11.61
N PRO A 36 2.97 17.60 -12.77
CA PRO A 36 3.05 18.35 -14.02
C PRO A 36 2.29 19.69 -14.01
N ALA A 37 1.39 19.90 -13.07
CA ALA A 37 0.67 21.17 -12.95
C ALA A 37 1.58 22.32 -12.51
N LEU A 38 2.71 22.03 -11.87
CA LEU A 38 3.66 23.03 -11.37
C LEU A 38 4.34 23.82 -12.50
N ASN A 39 4.70 23.15 -13.59
CA ASN A 39 5.44 23.76 -14.69
C ASN A 39 4.64 23.93 -15.99
N THR A 40 3.30 23.93 -15.90
CA THR A 40 2.46 24.32 -17.02
C THR A 40 2.76 25.77 -17.44
N GLU A 41 2.54 26.12 -18.70
CA GLU A 41 2.71 27.49 -19.20
C GLU A 41 1.95 28.53 -18.34
N LYS A 42 0.74 28.17 -17.89
CA LYS A 42 -0.09 29.00 -17.01
C LYS A 42 0.58 29.21 -15.64
N SER A 43 1.11 28.14 -15.04
CA SER A 43 1.78 28.20 -13.73
C SER A 43 3.08 29.00 -13.83
N VAL A 44 3.90 28.73 -14.84
CA VAL A 44 5.15 29.46 -15.09
C VAL A 44 4.87 30.98 -15.21
N LYS A 45 3.95 31.37 -16.09
CA LYS A 45 3.58 32.79 -16.25
C LYS A 45 3.08 33.42 -14.95
N LEU A 46 2.35 32.67 -14.13
CA LEU A 46 1.85 33.17 -12.84
C LEU A 46 3.00 33.40 -11.86
N PHE A 47 3.87 32.42 -11.69
CA PHE A 47 4.99 32.52 -10.74
C PHE A 47 6.02 33.58 -11.15
N GLU A 48 6.34 33.68 -12.43
CA GLU A 48 7.23 34.72 -12.95
C GLU A 48 6.63 36.12 -12.80
N LYS A 49 5.32 36.30 -13.06
CA LYS A 49 4.62 37.57 -12.88
C LYS A 49 4.75 38.10 -11.45
N PHE A 50 4.63 37.21 -10.47
CA PHE A 50 4.75 37.57 -9.06
C PHE A 50 6.16 37.45 -8.50
N LYS A 51 7.15 37.14 -9.33
CA LYS A 51 8.57 36.98 -8.96
C LYS A 51 8.79 35.96 -7.83
N VAL A 52 8.00 34.87 -7.84
CA VAL A 52 8.12 33.79 -6.85
C VAL A 52 9.11 32.74 -7.32
N PHE A 53 8.95 32.26 -8.56
CA PHE A 53 9.83 31.29 -9.20
C PHE A 53 10.03 31.60 -10.67
N THR A 54 11.21 31.30 -11.17
CA THR A 54 11.53 31.23 -12.61
C THR A 54 11.10 29.87 -13.17
N LYS A 55 11.04 29.77 -14.50
CA LYS A 55 10.78 28.47 -15.16
C LYS A 55 11.81 27.41 -14.76
N ALA A 56 13.09 27.75 -14.71
CA ALA A 56 14.15 26.82 -14.34
C ALA A 56 13.99 26.28 -12.91
N GLU A 57 13.58 27.12 -11.97
CA GLU A 57 13.31 26.69 -10.59
C GLU A 57 12.07 25.79 -10.50
N LEU A 58 11.03 26.03 -11.31
CA LEU A 58 9.85 25.17 -11.37
C LEU A 58 10.18 23.81 -12.00
N ASP A 59 10.95 23.79 -13.08
CA ASP A 59 11.40 22.55 -13.72
C ASP A 59 12.23 21.70 -12.74
N SER A 60 13.16 22.29 -12.02
CA SER A 60 13.95 21.60 -10.99
C SER A 60 13.08 21.06 -9.84
N ARG A 61 12.04 21.80 -9.42
CA ARG A 61 11.10 21.31 -8.41
C ARG A 61 10.31 20.11 -8.89
N VAL A 62 9.86 20.11 -10.15
CA VAL A 62 9.14 18.97 -10.75
C VAL A 62 10.02 17.71 -10.74
N GLU A 63 11.30 17.82 -11.07
CA GLU A 63 12.24 16.71 -11.01
C GLU A 63 12.41 16.19 -9.58
N ILE A 64 12.61 17.10 -8.60
CA ILE A 64 12.76 16.76 -7.18
C ILE A 64 11.49 16.07 -6.64
N GLU A 65 10.30 16.53 -7.02
CA GLU A 65 9.05 15.92 -6.56
C GLU A 65 8.88 14.47 -7.09
N TYR A 66 9.24 14.21 -8.36
CA TYR A 66 9.25 12.84 -8.89
C TYR A 66 10.26 11.95 -8.17
N GLU A 67 11.47 12.45 -7.94
CA GLU A 67 12.52 11.75 -7.22
C GLU A 67 12.08 11.43 -5.78
N THR A 68 11.51 12.42 -5.08
CA THR A 68 11.00 12.27 -3.71
C THR A 68 9.92 11.20 -3.64
N TYR A 69 8.92 11.28 -4.53
CA TYR A 69 7.85 10.27 -4.60
C TYR A 69 8.41 8.86 -4.81
N SER A 70 9.32 8.69 -5.77
CA SER A 70 9.94 7.40 -6.07
C SER A 70 10.73 6.84 -4.88
N LYS A 71 11.48 7.68 -4.18
CA LYS A 71 12.24 7.29 -2.98
C LYS A 71 11.33 6.90 -1.82
N GLU A 72 10.27 7.64 -1.58
CA GLU A 72 9.30 7.33 -0.51
C GLU A 72 8.64 5.98 -0.75
N ILE A 73 8.08 5.74 -1.95
CA ILE A 73 7.45 4.46 -2.27
C ILE A 73 8.45 3.31 -2.25
N ASN A 74 9.70 3.52 -2.70
CA ASN A 74 10.75 2.51 -2.60
C ASN A 74 11.06 2.12 -1.14
N ILE A 75 11.12 3.10 -0.23
CA ILE A 75 11.35 2.84 1.20
C ILE A 75 10.18 2.05 1.79
N GLU A 76 8.95 2.43 1.49
CA GLU A 76 7.74 1.73 1.95
C GLU A 76 7.71 0.28 1.44
N ALA A 77 7.98 0.07 0.14
CA ALA A 77 8.02 -1.25 -0.46
C ALA A 77 9.09 -2.15 0.18
N ARG A 78 10.30 -1.62 0.38
CA ARG A 78 11.39 -2.36 1.04
C ARG A 78 11.07 -2.68 2.50
N ALA A 79 10.43 -1.78 3.23
CA ALA A 79 9.97 -2.03 4.59
C ALA A 79 8.89 -3.12 4.61
N ALA A 80 7.92 -3.09 3.70
CA ALA A 80 6.89 -4.13 3.57
C ALA A 80 7.51 -5.51 3.25
N ILE A 81 8.48 -5.56 2.33
CA ILE A 81 9.24 -6.78 1.99
C ILE A 81 9.98 -7.32 3.22
N ASP A 82 10.67 -6.46 3.96
CA ASP A 82 11.44 -6.85 5.14
C ASP A 82 10.55 -7.41 6.26
N ILE A 83 9.48 -6.71 6.60
CA ILE A 83 8.50 -7.11 7.59
C ILE A 83 7.84 -8.44 7.19
N ALA A 84 7.35 -8.56 5.96
CA ALA A 84 6.71 -9.78 5.49
C ALA A 84 7.68 -10.98 5.53
N THR A 85 8.93 -10.78 5.07
CA THR A 85 9.93 -11.83 4.98
C THR A 85 10.44 -12.30 6.34
N LYS A 86 10.74 -11.36 7.24
CA LYS A 86 11.47 -11.66 8.48
C LYS A 86 10.57 -11.86 9.70
N GLN A 87 9.36 -11.32 9.65
CA GLN A 87 8.47 -11.31 10.80
C GLN A 87 7.18 -12.07 10.52
N ILE A 88 6.36 -11.64 9.55
CA ILE A 88 5.00 -12.17 9.35
C ILE A 88 5.04 -13.62 8.87
N ILE A 89 5.70 -13.90 7.75
CA ILE A 89 5.77 -15.25 7.19
C ILE A 89 6.32 -16.28 8.19
N PRO A 90 7.44 -16.03 8.90
CA PRO A 90 7.93 -16.92 9.94
C PRO A 90 6.95 -17.13 11.11
N ALA A 91 6.24 -16.10 11.54
CA ALA A 91 5.22 -16.21 12.59
C ALA A 91 4.04 -17.09 12.14
N VAL A 92 3.56 -16.89 10.92
CA VAL A 92 2.48 -17.71 10.35
C VAL A 92 2.90 -19.17 10.21
N ILE A 93 4.13 -19.47 9.75
CA ILE A 93 4.68 -20.84 9.69
C ILE A 93 4.68 -21.49 11.07
N LYS A 94 5.12 -20.78 12.12
CA LYS A 94 5.06 -21.29 13.49
C LYS A 94 3.64 -21.60 13.92
N TYR A 95 2.69 -20.72 13.59
CA TYR A 95 1.28 -20.92 13.93
C TYR A 95 0.66 -22.16 13.24
N THR A 96 1.01 -22.41 11.96
CA THR A 96 0.58 -23.67 11.28
C THR A 96 1.11 -24.91 11.99
N THR A 97 2.30 -24.87 12.55
CA THR A 97 2.87 -25.97 13.36
C THR A 97 2.01 -26.21 14.62
N VAL A 98 1.68 -25.16 15.37
CA VAL A 98 0.85 -25.24 16.57
C VAL A 98 -0.52 -25.86 16.25
N LEU A 99 -1.16 -25.45 15.16
CA LEU A 99 -2.44 -26.02 14.72
C LEU A 99 -2.32 -27.50 14.34
N ALA A 100 -1.28 -27.87 13.61
CA ALA A 100 -1.04 -29.27 13.20
C ALA A 100 -0.76 -30.18 14.41
N GLU A 101 0.01 -29.72 15.37
CA GLU A 101 0.25 -30.42 16.64
C GLU A 101 -1.03 -30.57 17.45
N SER A 102 -1.86 -29.54 17.54
CA SER A 102 -3.15 -29.57 18.21
C SER A 102 -4.06 -30.63 17.56
N ILE A 103 -4.19 -30.65 16.23
CA ILE A 103 -4.98 -31.63 15.50
C ILE A 103 -4.54 -33.05 15.82
N THR A 104 -3.23 -33.28 15.77
CA THR A 104 -2.64 -34.61 16.00
C THR A 104 -2.85 -35.05 17.46
N SER A 105 -2.56 -34.17 18.42
CA SER A 105 -2.66 -34.47 19.85
C SER A 105 -4.10 -34.72 20.30
N VAL A 106 -5.06 -33.90 19.86
CA VAL A 106 -6.48 -34.07 20.20
C VAL A 106 -7.03 -35.39 19.65
N LYS A 107 -6.73 -35.72 18.38
CA LYS A 107 -7.11 -37.02 17.79
C LYS A 107 -6.50 -38.19 18.52
N ALA A 108 -5.24 -38.11 18.90
CA ALA A 108 -4.55 -39.18 19.62
C ALA A 108 -5.08 -39.36 21.05
N ALA A 109 -5.41 -38.27 21.75
CA ALA A 109 -5.81 -38.31 23.14
C ALA A 109 -7.22 -38.85 23.35
N CYS A 110 -8.19 -38.46 22.55
CA CYS A 110 -9.59 -38.82 22.79
C CYS A 110 -10.44 -39.02 21.51
N GLY A 111 -9.85 -38.86 20.33
CA GLY A 111 -10.58 -38.98 19.05
C GLY A 111 -11.66 -37.92 18.83
N ALA A 112 -11.55 -36.77 19.54
CA ALA A 112 -12.54 -35.69 19.40
C ALA A 112 -12.50 -35.06 18.01
N ASP A 113 -13.61 -34.39 17.65
CA ASP A 113 -13.70 -33.64 16.41
C ASP A 113 -12.68 -32.47 16.37
N VAL A 114 -11.92 -32.37 15.29
CA VAL A 114 -10.90 -31.36 15.03
C VAL A 114 -11.19 -30.58 13.74
N SER A 115 -12.44 -30.58 13.29
CA SER A 115 -12.85 -29.89 12.05
C SER A 115 -12.52 -28.40 12.09
N ALA A 116 -12.75 -27.74 13.23
CA ALA A 116 -12.45 -26.31 13.40
C ALA A 116 -10.95 -26.00 13.25
N GLN A 117 -10.08 -26.77 13.91
CA GLN A 117 -8.63 -26.59 13.79
C GLN A 117 -8.16 -26.89 12.36
N THR A 118 -8.72 -27.88 11.70
CA THR A 118 -8.39 -28.25 10.32
C THR A 118 -8.82 -27.17 9.33
N GLU A 119 -9.98 -26.57 9.54
CA GLU A 119 -10.45 -25.43 8.72
C GLU A 119 -9.51 -24.24 8.86
N ILE A 120 -9.16 -23.82 10.08
CA ILE A 120 -8.23 -22.71 10.33
C ILE A 120 -6.87 -23.01 9.71
N LEU A 121 -6.32 -24.20 9.89
CA LEU A 121 -5.03 -24.59 9.32
C LEU A 121 -5.06 -24.52 7.78
N THR A 122 -6.13 -24.94 7.16
CA THR A 122 -6.31 -24.90 5.70
C THR A 122 -6.36 -23.46 5.19
N GLN A 123 -7.13 -22.60 5.85
CA GLN A 123 -7.24 -21.17 5.50
C GLN A 123 -5.89 -20.45 5.67
N VAL A 124 -5.22 -20.64 6.80
CA VAL A 124 -3.93 -20.03 7.08
C VAL A 124 -2.87 -20.48 6.07
N SER A 125 -2.85 -21.78 5.72
CA SER A 125 -1.90 -22.32 4.74
C SER A 125 -2.13 -21.76 3.34
N SER A 126 -3.39 -21.58 2.92
CA SER A 126 -3.72 -20.95 1.64
C SER A 126 -3.29 -19.49 1.60
N LEU A 127 -3.63 -18.71 2.63
CA LEU A 127 -3.25 -17.30 2.73
C LEU A 127 -1.73 -17.11 2.80
N LEU A 128 -1.01 -18.02 3.45
CA LEU A 128 0.44 -18.03 3.48
C LEU A 128 1.03 -18.22 2.08
N ALA A 129 0.47 -19.12 1.29
CA ALA A 129 0.89 -19.33 -0.09
C ALA A 129 0.65 -18.09 -0.97
N ASP A 130 -0.53 -17.47 -0.82
CA ASP A 130 -0.89 -16.24 -1.51
C ASP A 130 0.04 -15.08 -1.11
N SER A 131 0.33 -14.92 0.19
CA SER A 131 1.27 -13.92 0.70
C SER A 131 2.68 -14.12 0.12
N LYS A 132 3.14 -15.37 0.02
CA LYS A 132 4.46 -15.68 -0.54
C LYS A 132 4.54 -15.34 -2.03
N LYS A 133 3.47 -15.59 -2.80
CA LYS A 133 3.38 -15.24 -4.21
C LYS A 133 3.37 -13.72 -4.40
N ALA A 134 2.55 -13.00 -3.63
CA ALA A 134 2.46 -11.54 -3.69
C ALA A 134 3.78 -10.87 -3.28
N LEU A 135 4.47 -11.42 -2.26
CA LEU A 135 5.79 -10.96 -1.84
C LEU A 135 6.83 -11.08 -2.97
N ALA A 136 6.84 -12.22 -3.68
CA ALA A 136 7.75 -12.40 -4.81
C ALA A 136 7.50 -11.38 -5.93
N LYS A 137 6.21 -11.09 -6.24
CA LYS A 137 5.84 -10.05 -7.19
C LYS A 137 6.32 -8.66 -6.74
N LEU A 138 6.08 -8.31 -5.47
CA LEU A 138 6.53 -7.03 -4.93
C LEU A 138 8.05 -6.86 -5.01
N GLN A 139 8.82 -7.91 -4.69
CA GLN A 139 10.27 -7.91 -4.83
C GLN A 139 10.70 -7.63 -6.27
N GLU A 140 10.14 -8.36 -7.23
CA GLU A 140 10.44 -8.21 -8.66
C GLU A 140 10.16 -6.79 -9.17
N VAL A 141 8.97 -6.25 -8.90
CA VAL A 141 8.60 -4.91 -9.40
C VAL A 141 9.38 -3.80 -8.70
N THR A 142 9.75 -3.99 -7.41
CA THR A 142 10.55 -3.02 -6.67
C THR A 142 12.00 -2.97 -7.19
N GLU A 143 12.60 -4.12 -7.50
CA GLU A 143 13.94 -4.20 -8.11
C GLU A 143 13.94 -3.54 -9.48
N LYS A 144 12.95 -3.86 -10.31
CA LYS A 144 12.80 -3.26 -11.64
C LYS A 144 12.61 -1.74 -11.58
N ALA A 145 11.80 -1.25 -10.64
CA ALA A 145 11.61 0.19 -10.44
C ALA A 145 12.92 0.90 -10.07
N ALA A 146 13.73 0.28 -9.22
CA ALA A 146 15.01 0.82 -8.78
C ALA A 146 16.08 0.89 -9.90
N GLU A 147 15.96 0.07 -10.94
CA GLU A 147 16.85 0.07 -12.12
C GLU A 147 16.45 1.09 -13.18
N MET A 148 15.27 1.69 -13.09
CA MET A 148 14.81 2.69 -14.04
C MET A 148 15.54 4.02 -13.85
N GLU A 149 15.67 4.79 -14.94
CA GLU A 149 16.17 6.16 -14.90
C GLU A 149 15.23 7.04 -14.05
N GLU A 150 15.83 7.88 -13.20
CA GLU A 150 15.09 8.78 -12.33
C GLU A 150 14.22 9.75 -13.14
N GLY A 151 13.01 10.04 -12.63
CA GLY A 151 12.10 10.98 -13.26
C GLY A 151 10.65 10.49 -13.31
N ARG A 152 9.88 11.09 -14.21
CA ARG A 152 8.44 10.85 -14.31
C ARG A 152 8.08 9.38 -14.54
N ASP A 153 8.77 8.71 -15.46
CA ASP A 153 8.40 7.34 -15.86
C ASP A 153 8.67 6.35 -14.72
N GLN A 154 9.74 6.54 -13.97
CA GLN A 154 10.02 5.78 -12.75
C GLN A 154 8.94 6.03 -11.69
N ALA A 155 8.55 7.29 -11.45
CA ALA A 155 7.50 7.62 -10.49
C ALA A 155 6.14 7.03 -10.88
N VAL A 156 5.80 7.04 -12.17
CA VAL A 156 4.61 6.36 -12.70
C VAL A 156 4.67 4.86 -12.44
N TYR A 157 5.82 4.22 -12.66
CA TYR A 157 6.00 2.79 -12.42
C TYR A 157 5.87 2.45 -10.91
N TYR A 158 6.44 3.26 -10.03
CA TYR A 158 6.24 3.11 -8.58
C TYR A 158 4.76 3.21 -8.18
N ARG A 159 4.02 4.14 -8.76
CA ARG A 159 2.58 4.30 -8.49
C ARG A 159 1.77 3.09 -9.00
N ASP A 160 2.00 2.68 -10.25
CA ASP A 160 1.10 1.75 -10.93
C ASP A 160 1.44 0.29 -10.59
N GLU A 161 2.72 -0.04 -10.49
CA GLU A 161 3.17 -1.42 -10.30
C GLU A 161 3.57 -1.70 -8.84
N VAL A 162 4.45 -0.88 -8.28
CA VAL A 162 4.98 -1.16 -6.93
C VAL A 162 3.91 -0.97 -5.86
N LYS A 163 3.20 0.16 -5.88
CA LYS A 163 2.12 0.42 -4.92
C LYS A 163 0.99 -0.60 -5.05
N THR A 164 0.62 -0.99 -6.26
CA THR A 164 -0.38 -2.04 -6.51
C THR A 164 0.09 -3.38 -5.94
N ALA A 165 1.36 -3.75 -6.14
CA ALA A 165 1.90 -4.99 -5.57
C ALA A 165 1.99 -4.96 -4.03
N MET A 166 2.20 -3.79 -3.41
CA MET A 166 2.11 -3.62 -1.96
C MET A 166 0.68 -3.90 -1.45
N ASP A 167 -0.34 -3.38 -2.13
CA ASP A 167 -1.75 -3.62 -1.78
C ASP A 167 -2.12 -5.11 -1.98
N GLU A 168 -1.61 -5.76 -3.04
CA GLU A 168 -1.79 -7.19 -3.27
C GLU A 168 -1.14 -8.06 -2.18
N LEU A 169 0.04 -7.66 -1.66
CA LEU A 169 0.69 -8.34 -0.53
C LEU A 169 -0.10 -8.14 0.76
N ARG A 170 -0.59 -6.94 0.99
CA ARG A 170 -1.35 -6.60 2.18
C ARG A 170 -2.65 -7.40 2.30
N ALA A 171 -3.36 -7.62 1.19
CA ALA A 171 -4.67 -8.26 1.20
C ALA A 171 -4.71 -9.66 1.87
N PRO A 172 -3.81 -10.61 1.60
CA PRO A 172 -3.75 -11.88 2.34
C PRO A 172 -3.18 -11.73 3.75
N ILE A 173 -2.25 -10.79 4.00
CA ILE A 173 -1.66 -10.53 5.31
C ILE A 173 -2.70 -9.98 6.30
N ASP A 174 -3.54 -9.03 5.90
CA ASP A 174 -4.63 -8.50 6.73
C ASP A 174 -5.63 -9.62 7.13
N LYS A 175 -5.84 -10.61 6.27
CA LYS A 175 -6.67 -11.79 6.62
C LYS A 175 -5.96 -12.74 7.59
N LEU A 176 -4.64 -12.91 7.44
CA LEU A 176 -3.85 -13.72 8.35
C LEU A 176 -3.82 -13.11 9.76
N GLU A 177 -3.75 -11.80 9.88
CA GLU A 177 -3.83 -11.09 11.17
C GLU A 177 -5.08 -11.44 11.95
N MET A 178 -6.21 -11.64 11.27
CA MET A 178 -7.48 -12.01 11.91
C MET A 178 -7.55 -13.48 12.36
N LEU A 179 -6.65 -14.33 11.88
CA LEU A 179 -6.67 -15.78 12.12
C LEU A 179 -5.55 -16.26 13.05
N VAL A 180 -4.39 -15.58 13.00
CA VAL A 180 -3.21 -15.95 13.79
C VAL A 180 -3.39 -15.51 15.24
N ASP A 181 -2.92 -16.34 16.18
CA ASP A 181 -2.94 -16.00 17.60
C ASP A 181 -2.20 -14.69 17.86
N LYS A 182 -2.84 -13.79 18.63
CA LYS A 182 -2.29 -12.46 18.94
C LYS A 182 -0.89 -12.55 19.55
N SER A 183 -0.62 -13.54 20.38
CA SER A 183 0.69 -13.72 21.03
C SER A 183 1.81 -14.11 20.05
N MET A 184 1.43 -14.60 18.87
CA MET A 184 2.34 -15.01 17.80
C MET A 184 2.40 -14.00 16.66
N TRP A 185 1.47 -13.03 16.62
CA TRP A 185 1.44 -12.00 15.59
C TRP A 185 2.48 -10.92 15.87
N PRO A 186 3.40 -10.63 14.95
CA PRO A 186 4.56 -9.78 15.23
C PRO A 186 4.28 -8.27 15.18
N MET A 187 3.08 -7.87 14.72
CA MET A 187 2.72 -6.47 14.61
C MET A 187 1.90 -6.03 15.81
N PRO A 188 2.09 -4.79 16.32
CA PRO A 188 1.28 -4.26 17.41
C PRO A 188 -0.15 -4.03 16.95
N SER A 189 -1.11 -4.35 17.82
CA SER A 189 -2.50 -3.96 17.63
C SER A 189 -2.73 -2.50 18.04
N TYR A 190 -3.89 -1.93 17.67
CA TYR A 190 -4.28 -0.60 18.18
C TYR A 190 -4.33 -0.54 19.72
N GLY A 191 -4.70 -1.63 20.38
CA GLY A 191 -4.68 -1.73 21.84
C GLY A 191 -3.26 -1.58 22.38
N ASP A 192 -2.30 -2.25 21.75
CA ASP A 192 -0.89 -2.16 22.15
C ASP A 192 -0.36 -0.73 21.97
N LEU A 193 -0.64 -0.09 20.83
CA LEU A 193 -0.18 1.27 20.53
C LEU A 193 -0.82 2.36 21.38
N LEU A 194 -2.06 2.16 21.82
CA LEU A 194 -2.80 3.19 22.57
C LEU A 194 -2.60 3.07 24.10
N PHE A 195 -2.25 1.88 24.61
CA PHE A 195 -2.25 1.57 26.04
C PHE A 195 -0.91 1.04 26.58
N GLU A 196 0.11 0.86 25.75
CA GLU A 196 1.48 0.67 26.22
C GLU A 196 2.04 2.01 26.69
N VAL A 197 2.25 2.10 28.01
CA VAL A 197 2.93 3.22 28.69
C VAL A 197 4.30 2.77 29.11
#